data_0e50a724762f11856193bff2dcac65f2
#
_entry.id   0e50a724762f11856193bff2dcac65f2
#
_cell.length_a   1.000
_cell.length_b   1.000
_cell.length_c   1.000
_cell.angle_alpha   90.00
_cell.angle_beta   90.00
_cell.angle_gamma   90.00
#
_symmetry.space_group_name_H-M   'P 1'
#
loop_
_entity.id
_entity.type
_entity.pdbx_description
1 polymer ?
#
loop_
_entity_poly.entity_id
_entity_poly.type
_entity_poly.pdbx_seq_one_letter_code
_entity_poly.pdbx_strand_id
1 'polypeptide(L)'
;MPSLPWIFVCPSSRGIGFHLTRHLLQTTTLPILATTRSKDLEAAKQALLSGLQHQQQHDENPLAHRLTLTHLDVTHEPSIQQASLLAKSLFPPRTHHLHLSFAIPGILTPEKSPSQIDASSSLAMFQVNVAGPLLLAKHFVEFMPRKATIPDGDSLKKSRLPEHATWMFMSARVGSVTENKLGGWYSYRASKAGVNSVAKSLDLMLGVRSGRRALAVAYHPGTVKTDFSKEFWGSAQAGRGLLEVEDAVGKMVEVVRGLDMEKERGKCLDWRGEVVPP
;
A
#
# COMPACT_ATOMS: atom_id res chain seq x y z
N MET A 1 16.94 -11.14 -20.67
CA MET A 1 15.55 -10.78 -20.99
C MET A 1 15.08 -9.71 -20.02
N PRO A 2 14.22 -8.76 -20.41
CA PRO A 2 13.61 -7.81 -19.51
C PRO A 2 12.81 -8.52 -18.41
N SER A 3 12.80 -7.93 -17.21
CA SER A 3 12.07 -8.45 -16.06
C SER A 3 10.64 -7.94 -16.08
N LEU A 4 9.67 -8.84 -15.95
CA LEU A 4 8.24 -8.54 -16.00
C LEU A 4 7.78 -7.92 -14.67
N PRO A 5 7.12 -6.74 -14.70
CA PRO A 5 6.63 -6.09 -13.50
C PRO A 5 5.33 -6.70 -12.99
N TRP A 6 5.14 -6.70 -11.66
CA TRP A 6 3.89 -7.08 -11.00
C TRP A 6 3.59 -6.19 -9.81
N ILE A 7 2.36 -6.24 -9.28
CA ILE A 7 1.85 -5.39 -8.23
C ILE A 7 1.43 -6.22 -7.01
N PHE A 8 1.72 -5.74 -5.81
CA PHE A 8 1.28 -6.29 -4.53
C PHE A 8 0.39 -5.31 -3.79
N VAL A 9 -0.78 -5.76 -3.32
CA VAL A 9 -1.72 -4.94 -2.52
C VAL A 9 -2.11 -5.69 -1.24
N CYS A 10 -1.79 -5.13 -0.08
CA CYS A 10 -2.10 -5.70 1.23
C CYS A 10 -2.59 -4.64 2.23
N PRO A 11 -3.83 -4.77 2.75
CA PRO A 11 -4.90 -5.69 2.35
C PRO A 11 -5.74 -5.12 1.18
N SER A 12 -6.56 -5.98 0.54
CA SER A 12 -7.44 -5.60 -0.59
C SER A 12 -8.93 -5.84 -0.34
N SER A 13 -9.32 -6.27 0.85
CA SER A 13 -10.68 -6.75 1.11
C SER A 13 -11.71 -5.66 1.38
N ARG A 14 -11.29 -4.43 1.68
CA ARG A 14 -12.18 -3.30 2.02
C ARG A 14 -11.49 -1.94 1.89
N GLY A 15 -12.28 -0.86 1.93
CA GLY A 15 -11.80 0.52 1.97
C GLY A 15 -10.82 0.84 0.84
N ILE A 16 -9.78 1.59 1.14
CA ILE A 16 -8.78 2.03 0.14
C ILE A 16 -8.19 0.84 -0.63
N GLY A 17 -7.84 -0.26 0.03
CA GLY A 17 -7.19 -1.39 -0.65
C GLY A 17 -8.11 -2.10 -1.64
N PHE A 18 -9.40 -2.19 -1.35
CA PHE A 18 -10.40 -2.73 -2.27
C PHE A 18 -10.51 -1.88 -3.54
N HIS A 19 -10.75 -0.59 -3.38
CA HIS A 19 -10.87 0.34 -4.51
C HIS A 19 -9.56 0.51 -5.28
N LEU A 20 -8.41 0.50 -4.59
CA LEU A 20 -7.10 0.54 -5.22
C LEU A 20 -6.87 -0.69 -6.12
N THR A 21 -7.18 -1.89 -5.64
CA THR A 21 -7.04 -3.11 -6.44
C THR A 21 -7.89 -3.04 -7.71
N ARG A 22 -9.14 -2.59 -7.60
CA ARG A 22 -10.06 -2.38 -8.74
C ARG A 22 -9.54 -1.33 -9.71
N HIS A 23 -9.06 -0.19 -9.20
CA HIS A 23 -8.48 0.88 -10.01
C HIS A 23 -7.24 0.40 -10.78
N LEU A 24 -6.34 -0.34 -10.13
CA LEU A 24 -5.15 -0.89 -10.78
C LEU A 24 -5.48 -1.94 -11.84
N LEU A 25 -6.51 -2.76 -11.63
CA LEU A 25 -7.01 -3.68 -12.66
C LEU A 25 -7.51 -2.95 -13.91
N GLN A 26 -8.13 -1.78 -13.76
CA GLN A 26 -8.69 -0.99 -14.87
C GLN A 26 -7.63 -0.13 -15.56
N THR A 27 -6.62 0.36 -14.83
CA THR A 27 -5.69 1.39 -15.33
C THR A 27 -4.29 0.88 -15.62
N THR A 28 -4.00 -0.39 -15.34
CA THR A 28 -2.72 -1.04 -15.66
C THR A 28 -2.95 -2.35 -16.40
N THR A 29 -1.89 -2.90 -16.97
CA THR A 29 -1.90 -4.23 -17.62
C THR A 29 -1.17 -5.28 -16.77
N LEU A 30 -0.65 -4.91 -15.61
CA LEU A 30 0.21 -5.75 -14.78
C LEU A 30 -0.58 -6.80 -13.99
N PRO A 31 -0.01 -7.98 -13.72
CA PRO A 31 -0.58 -8.93 -12.77
C PRO A 31 -0.54 -8.38 -11.35
N ILE A 32 -1.57 -8.69 -10.58
CA ILE A 32 -1.76 -8.22 -9.20
C ILE A 32 -1.88 -9.41 -8.26
N LEU A 33 -1.03 -9.46 -7.23
CA LEU A 33 -1.23 -10.28 -6.05
C LEU A 33 -1.87 -9.43 -4.96
N ALA A 34 -3.12 -9.70 -4.65
CA ALA A 34 -3.89 -9.01 -3.63
C ALA A 34 -4.16 -9.93 -2.44
N THR A 35 -4.40 -9.36 -1.26
CA THR A 35 -4.51 -10.16 -0.03
C THR A 35 -5.80 -9.88 0.73
N THR A 36 -6.32 -10.91 1.39
CA THR A 36 -7.49 -10.82 2.26
C THR A 36 -7.34 -11.70 3.49
N ARG A 37 -8.04 -11.35 4.57
CA ARG A 37 -8.18 -12.23 5.74
C ARG A 37 -9.35 -13.21 5.61
N SER A 38 -10.19 -13.05 4.57
CA SER A 38 -11.24 -14.03 4.28
C SER A 38 -10.64 -15.38 3.93
N LYS A 39 -11.26 -16.44 4.41
CA LYS A 39 -10.95 -17.82 4.01
C LYS A 39 -11.60 -18.17 2.67
N ASP A 40 -12.70 -17.50 2.33
CA ASP A 40 -13.37 -17.61 1.04
C ASP A 40 -12.70 -16.64 0.05
N LEU A 41 -11.68 -17.15 -0.64
CA LEU A 41 -10.90 -16.39 -1.61
C LEU A 41 -11.69 -16.16 -2.89
N GLU A 42 -12.55 -17.10 -3.27
CA GLU A 42 -13.32 -16.99 -4.50
C GLU A 42 -14.39 -15.91 -4.37
N ALA A 43 -15.19 -15.91 -3.31
CA ALA A 43 -16.15 -14.83 -3.05
C ALA A 43 -15.46 -13.45 -2.94
N ALA A 44 -14.29 -13.37 -2.29
CA ALA A 44 -13.53 -12.13 -2.20
C ALA A 44 -12.99 -11.68 -3.57
N LYS A 45 -12.57 -12.60 -4.44
CA LYS A 45 -12.14 -12.31 -5.81
C LYS A 45 -13.30 -11.82 -6.66
N GLN A 46 -14.44 -12.48 -6.59
CA GLN A 46 -15.66 -12.08 -7.31
C GLN A 46 -16.13 -10.69 -6.88
N ALA A 47 -16.06 -10.34 -5.60
CA ALA A 47 -16.38 -9.00 -5.13
C ALA A 47 -15.46 -7.93 -5.74
N LEU A 48 -14.15 -8.21 -5.86
CA LEU A 48 -13.18 -7.31 -6.52
C LEU A 48 -13.46 -7.13 -8.01
N LEU A 49 -13.94 -8.14 -8.69
CA LEU A 49 -14.20 -8.15 -10.14
C LEU A 49 -15.61 -7.66 -10.50
N SER A 50 -16.56 -7.72 -9.55
CA SER A 50 -17.97 -7.36 -9.77
C SER A 50 -18.12 -5.94 -10.31
N GLY A 51 -18.89 -5.76 -11.39
CA GLY A 51 -19.12 -4.45 -12.01
C GLY A 51 -17.91 -3.81 -12.69
N LEU A 52 -16.77 -4.50 -12.80
CA LEU A 52 -15.69 -4.09 -13.69
C LEU A 52 -16.04 -4.58 -15.10
N GLN A 53 -16.58 -3.68 -15.93
CA GLN A 53 -17.03 -4.04 -17.29
C GLN A 53 -15.84 -4.31 -18.19
N HIS A 54 -15.96 -5.41 -18.95
CA HIS A 54 -15.26 -5.56 -20.23
C HIS A 54 -16.28 -5.44 -21.36
N GLN A 55 -15.95 -4.61 -22.35
CA GLN A 55 -16.76 -4.40 -23.55
C GLN A 55 -16.69 -5.57 -24.56
N GLN A 56 -16.28 -6.77 -24.15
CA GLN A 56 -16.20 -7.91 -25.05
C GLN A 56 -17.04 -9.08 -24.55
N GLN A 57 -17.95 -9.51 -25.43
CA GLN A 57 -18.97 -10.55 -25.25
C GLN A 57 -18.43 -12.00 -25.25
N HIS A 58 -17.19 -12.26 -24.81
CA HIS A 58 -16.66 -13.62 -24.69
C HIS A 58 -16.41 -14.01 -23.24
N ASP A 59 -16.69 -15.27 -22.93
CA ASP A 59 -16.92 -15.91 -21.64
C ASP A 59 -15.83 -15.82 -20.54
N GLU A 60 -14.68 -15.23 -20.79
CA GLU A 60 -13.62 -15.08 -19.78
C GLU A 60 -13.30 -13.61 -19.52
N ASN A 61 -13.51 -13.17 -18.28
CA ASN A 61 -13.11 -11.84 -17.83
C ASN A 61 -11.56 -11.75 -17.79
N PRO A 62 -10.90 -11.05 -18.74
CA PRO A 62 -9.43 -11.00 -18.81
C PRO A 62 -8.79 -10.33 -17.60
N LEU A 63 -9.55 -9.57 -16.77
CA LEU A 63 -9.08 -9.04 -15.51
C LEU A 63 -8.90 -10.17 -14.47
N ALA A 64 -9.72 -11.23 -14.55
CA ALA A 64 -9.65 -12.36 -13.62
C ALA A 64 -8.31 -13.09 -13.71
N HIS A 65 -7.73 -13.19 -14.91
CA HIS A 65 -6.42 -13.83 -15.13
C HIS A 65 -5.26 -13.04 -14.54
N ARG A 66 -5.41 -11.71 -14.39
CA ARG A 66 -4.38 -10.84 -13.82
C ARG A 66 -4.49 -10.69 -12.29
N LEU A 67 -5.59 -11.13 -11.69
CA LEU A 67 -5.83 -11.03 -10.24
C LEU A 67 -5.65 -12.38 -9.56
N THR A 68 -4.62 -12.49 -8.75
CA THR A 68 -4.48 -13.57 -7.77
C THR A 68 -4.78 -13.03 -6.38
N LEU A 69 -5.66 -13.72 -5.65
CA LEU A 69 -5.99 -13.41 -4.27
C LEU A 69 -5.43 -14.48 -3.33
N THR A 70 -4.87 -14.08 -2.21
CA THR A 70 -4.34 -15.01 -1.20
C THR A 70 -4.73 -14.59 0.21
N HIS A 71 -4.85 -15.58 1.10
CA HIS A 71 -5.06 -15.31 2.51
C HIS A 71 -3.80 -14.70 3.14
N LEU A 72 -3.94 -13.59 3.87
CA LEU A 72 -2.86 -12.98 4.64
C LEU A 72 -3.43 -12.15 5.79
N ASP A 73 -2.96 -12.46 7.01
CA ASP A 73 -3.14 -11.63 8.19
C ASP A 73 -1.77 -11.06 8.59
N VAL A 74 -1.65 -9.73 8.60
CA VAL A 74 -0.39 -9.04 8.93
C VAL A 74 0.07 -9.23 10.38
N THR A 75 -0.81 -9.75 11.25
CA THR A 75 -0.50 -10.09 12.64
C THR A 75 -0.03 -11.54 12.83
N HIS A 76 -0.06 -12.34 11.74
CA HIS A 76 0.30 -13.75 11.74
C HIS A 76 1.39 -14.01 10.69
N GLU A 77 2.65 -13.92 11.10
CA GLU A 77 3.80 -14.03 10.19
C GLU A 77 3.80 -15.28 9.30
N PRO A 78 3.40 -16.49 9.76
CA PRO A 78 3.30 -17.65 8.88
C PRO A 78 2.41 -17.43 7.65
N SER A 79 1.31 -16.64 7.76
CA SER A 79 0.45 -16.33 6.62
C SER A 79 1.15 -15.42 5.62
N ILE A 80 1.99 -14.48 6.08
CA ILE A 80 2.80 -13.61 5.24
C ILE A 80 3.84 -14.44 4.47
N GLN A 81 4.50 -15.38 5.16
CA GLN A 81 5.44 -16.30 4.55
C GLN A 81 4.80 -17.16 3.46
N GLN A 82 3.61 -17.72 3.71
CA GLN A 82 2.86 -18.49 2.72
C GLN A 82 2.52 -17.64 1.48
N ALA A 83 2.05 -16.41 1.67
CA ALA A 83 1.79 -15.48 0.58
C ALA A 83 3.05 -15.15 -0.23
N SER A 84 4.22 -15.02 0.42
CA SER A 84 5.49 -14.79 -0.26
C SER A 84 5.98 -16.02 -1.04
N LEU A 85 5.74 -17.23 -0.53
CA LEU A 85 6.02 -18.48 -1.27
C LEU A 85 5.14 -18.60 -2.52
N LEU A 86 3.86 -18.25 -2.42
CA LEU A 86 2.97 -18.15 -3.58
C LEU A 86 3.48 -17.11 -4.58
N ALA A 87 3.86 -15.91 -4.12
CA ALA A 87 4.44 -14.88 -4.97
C ALA A 87 5.68 -15.39 -5.72
N LYS A 88 6.55 -16.16 -5.06
CA LYS A 88 7.76 -16.73 -5.66
C LYS A 88 7.45 -17.75 -6.76
N SER A 89 6.36 -18.50 -6.62
CA SER A 89 5.87 -19.43 -7.64
C SER A 89 5.28 -18.71 -8.84
N LEU A 90 4.45 -17.67 -8.61
CA LEU A 90 3.78 -16.90 -9.66
C LEU A 90 4.75 -15.96 -10.39
N PHE A 91 5.65 -15.33 -9.66
CA PHE A 91 6.55 -14.28 -10.12
C PHE A 91 8.00 -14.59 -9.74
N PRO A 92 8.63 -15.58 -10.37
CA PRO A 92 10.01 -15.95 -10.04
C PRO A 92 10.96 -14.76 -10.18
N PRO A 93 11.81 -14.45 -9.18
CA PRO A 93 12.69 -13.26 -9.19
C PRO A 93 13.72 -13.20 -10.32
N ARG A 94 13.92 -14.32 -11.05
CA ARG A 94 14.79 -14.37 -12.23
C ARG A 94 14.16 -13.70 -13.45
N THR A 95 12.83 -13.68 -13.53
CA THR A 95 12.07 -13.22 -14.70
C THR A 95 11.07 -12.11 -14.35
N HIS A 96 10.78 -11.90 -13.06
CA HIS A 96 9.81 -10.93 -12.60
C HIS A 96 10.41 -10.05 -11.50
N HIS A 97 9.84 -8.85 -11.32
CA HIS A 97 10.12 -7.98 -10.18
C HIS A 97 8.84 -7.33 -9.66
N LEU A 98 8.78 -7.15 -8.33
CA LEU A 98 7.74 -6.37 -7.68
C LEU A 98 7.94 -4.90 -8.04
N HIS A 99 7.02 -4.34 -8.80
CA HIS A 99 7.12 -2.97 -9.29
C HIS A 99 6.38 -1.99 -8.39
N LEU A 100 5.17 -2.35 -7.95
CA LEU A 100 4.42 -1.57 -6.97
C LEU A 100 4.04 -2.44 -5.78
N SER A 101 4.40 -2.01 -4.57
CA SER A 101 3.98 -2.62 -3.32
C SER A 101 3.17 -1.61 -2.51
N PHE A 102 1.92 -1.94 -2.22
CA PHE A 102 1.04 -1.16 -1.35
C PHE A 102 0.84 -1.90 -0.03
N ALA A 103 1.70 -1.61 0.95
CA ALA A 103 1.58 -2.11 2.32
C ALA A 103 0.71 -1.12 3.13
N ILE A 104 -0.60 -1.35 3.12
CA ILE A 104 -1.60 -0.38 3.58
C ILE A 104 -2.50 -0.87 4.73
N PRO A 105 -2.07 -1.81 5.61
CA PRO A 105 -2.86 -2.16 6.78
C PRO A 105 -2.92 -1.00 7.77
N GLY A 106 -4.02 -0.93 8.53
CA GLY A 106 -4.15 0.06 9.58
C GLY A 106 -5.38 -0.14 10.42
N ILE A 107 -5.24 0.15 11.71
CA ILE A 107 -6.32 0.32 12.67
C ILE A 107 -6.09 1.59 13.48
N LEU A 108 -7.15 2.14 14.03
CA LEU A 108 -7.15 3.35 14.86
C LEU A 108 -8.11 3.18 16.01
N THR A 109 -7.60 3.38 17.22
CA THR A 109 -8.40 3.59 18.44
C THR A 109 -8.07 4.99 18.94
N PRO A 110 -9.02 5.94 18.92
CA PRO A 110 -8.76 7.32 19.32
C PRO A 110 -8.62 7.43 20.85
N GLU A 111 -7.63 8.21 21.29
CA GLU A 111 -7.37 8.53 22.70
C GLU A 111 -7.30 10.06 22.83
N LYS A 112 -8.15 10.67 23.65
CA LYS A 112 -8.18 12.13 23.87
C LYS A 112 -7.24 12.56 24.98
N SER A 113 -6.98 11.67 25.95
CA SER A 113 -6.10 11.92 27.10
C SER A 113 -5.27 10.67 27.44
N PRO A 114 -4.15 10.81 28.17
CA PRO A 114 -3.35 9.64 28.57
C PRO A 114 -4.12 8.61 29.40
N SER A 115 -5.13 9.03 30.17
CA SER A 115 -5.96 8.13 30.96
C SER A 115 -6.85 7.18 30.13
N GLN A 116 -7.01 7.45 28.84
CA GLN A 116 -7.76 6.60 27.92
C GLN A 116 -6.88 5.57 27.17
N ILE A 117 -5.57 5.59 27.42
CA ILE A 117 -4.66 4.64 26.80
C ILE A 117 -4.93 3.25 27.40
N ASP A 118 -5.33 2.32 26.53
CA ASP A 118 -5.48 0.90 26.84
C ASP A 118 -4.31 0.12 26.24
N ALA A 119 -3.66 -0.68 27.07
CA ALA A 119 -2.45 -1.38 26.68
C ALA A 119 -2.70 -2.38 25.53
N SER A 120 -3.82 -3.09 25.55
CA SER A 120 -4.15 -4.08 24.52
C SER A 120 -4.44 -3.42 23.17
N SER A 121 -5.21 -2.32 23.17
CA SER A 121 -5.50 -1.53 21.99
C SER A 121 -4.25 -0.88 21.40
N SER A 122 -3.36 -0.37 22.27
CA SER A 122 -2.08 0.20 21.86
C SER A 122 -1.20 -0.85 21.19
N LEU A 123 -1.01 -2.01 21.83
CA LEU A 123 -0.23 -3.11 21.26
C LEU A 123 -0.80 -3.60 19.93
N ALA A 124 -2.13 -3.72 19.82
CA ALA A 124 -2.78 -4.08 18.55
C ALA A 124 -2.49 -3.04 17.45
N MET A 125 -2.52 -1.74 17.77
CA MET A 125 -2.16 -0.68 16.81
C MET A 125 -0.70 -0.80 16.36
N PHE A 126 0.24 -1.04 17.26
CA PHE A 126 1.64 -1.26 16.87
C PHE A 126 1.82 -2.55 16.06
N GLN A 127 1.13 -3.61 16.43
CA GLN A 127 1.19 -4.88 15.73
C GLN A 127 0.68 -4.75 14.28
N VAL A 128 -0.49 -4.14 14.07
CA VAL A 128 -1.07 -3.99 12.73
C VAL A 128 -0.38 -2.90 11.93
N ASN A 129 -0.16 -1.71 12.53
CA ASN A 129 0.29 -0.54 11.79
C ASN A 129 1.80 -0.53 11.53
N VAL A 130 2.61 -1.16 12.39
CA VAL A 130 4.09 -1.11 12.32
C VAL A 130 4.69 -2.49 12.07
N ALA A 131 4.45 -3.46 12.97
CA ALA A 131 5.04 -4.78 12.87
C ALA A 131 4.57 -5.52 11.60
N GLY A 132 3.28 -5.43 11.25
CA GLY A 132 2.74 -6.00 10.03
C GLY A 132 3.47 -5.50 8.77
N PRO A 133 3.56 -4.18 8.51
CA PRO A 133 4.36 -3.63 7.40
C PRO A 133 5.83 -4.02 7.41
N LEU A 134 6.47 -4.12 8.59
CA LEU A 134 7.85 -4.63 8.72
C LEU A 134 7.96 -6.09 8.26
N LEU A 135 7.02 -6.94 8.67
CA LEU A 135 6.98 -8.34 8.27
C LEU A 135 6.67 -8.49 6.77
N LEU A 136 5.80 -7.65 6.21
CA LEU A 136 5.61 -7.59 4.75
C LEU A 136 6.93 -7.25 4.05
N ALA A 137 7.66 -6.24 4.53
CA ALA A 137 8.96 -5.90 3.96
C ALA A 137 9.96 -7.06 4.08
N LYS A 138 10.03 -7.73 5.24
CA LYS A 138 10.89 -8.90 5.46
C LYS A 138 10.69 -9.98 4.39
N HIS A 139 9.43 -10.31 4.07
CA HIS A 139 9.12 -11.44 3.20
C HIS A 139 9.02 -11.07 1.71
N PHE A 140 8.79 -9.80 1.37
CA PHE A 140 8.55 -9.39 -0.02
C PHE A 140 9.63 -8.50 -0.62
N VAL A 141 10.54 -7.93 0.17
CA VAL A 141 11.58 -7.03 -0.35
C VAL A 141 12.51 -7.70 -1.37
N GLU A 142 12.68 -9.02 -1.28
CA GLU A 142 13.52 -9.77 -2.21
C GLU A 142 12.97 -9.75 -3.65
N PHE A 143 11.70 -9.49 -3.85
CA PHE A 143 11.09 -9.34 -5.17
C PHE A 143 11.32 -7.95 -5.79
N MET A 144 11.74 -6.94 -5.01
CA MET A 144 12.06 -5.61 -5.54
C MET A 144 13.26 -5.69 -6.51
N PRO A 145 13.28 -4.88 -7.56
CA PRO A 145 14.35 -4.93 -8.56
C PRO A 145 15.71 -4.61 -7.95
N ARG A 146 16.75 -5.23 -8.45
CA ARG A 146 18.17 -4.94 -8.13
C ARG A 146 18.73 -3.94 -9.13
N LYS A 147 19.93 -3.38 -8.87
CA LYS A 147 20.62 -2.45 -9.79
C LYS A 147 20.71 -2.98 -11.22
N ALA A 148 20.98 -4.29 -11.37
CA ALA A 148 21.11 -4.94 -12.67
C ALA A 148 19.78 -5.32 -13.32
N THR A 149 18.65 -5.14 -12.66
CA THR A 149 17.33 -5.46 -13.22
C THR A 149 17.00 -4.49 -14.35
N ILE A 150 16.67 -5.04 -15.51
CA ILE A 150 16.18 -4.29 -16.67
C ILE A 150 14.67 -4.51 -16.73
N PRO A 151 13.83 -3.53 -16.35
CA PRO A 151 12.38 -3.68 -16.41
C PRO A 151 11.87 -3.82 -17.84
N ASP A 152 10.75 -4.50 -18.03
CA ASP A 152 10.01 -4.48 -19.29
C ASP A 152 9.32 -3.11 -19.47
N GLY A 153 9.99 -2.24 -20.22
CA GLY A 153 9.56 -0.86 -20.45
C GLY A 153 8.23 -0.75 -21.19
N ASP A 154 7.87 -1.71 -22.03
CA ASP A 154 6.61 -1.68 -22.78
C ASP A 154 5.41 -1.91 -21.85
N SER A 155 5.50 -2.85 -20.92
CA SER A 155 4.46 -3.06 -19.90
C SER A 155 4.30 -1.85 -18.98
N LEU A 156 5.42 -1.21 -18.59
CA LEU A 156 5.38 0.00 -17.77
C LEU A 156 4.76 1.18 -18.51
N LYS A 157 5.13 1.42 -19.77
CA LYS A 157 4.53 2.48 -20.62
C LYS A 157 3.04 2.28 -20.81
N LYS A 158 2.59 1.04 -21.13
CA LYS A 158 1.17 0.71 -21.26
C LYS A 158 0.40 0.98 -19.98
N SER A 159 1.03 0.77 -18.83
CA SER A 159 0.46 1.00 -17.50
C SER A 159 0.66 2.45 -16.98
N ARG A 160 1.37 3.29 -17.73
CA ARG A 160 1.73 4.67 -17.35
C ARG A 160 2.46 4.72 -16.01
N LEU A 161 3.38 3.78 -15.78
CA LEU A 161 4.16 3.69 -14.56
C LEU A 161 5.60 4.16 -14.78
N PRO A 162 6.25 4.74 -13.74
CA PRO A 162 7.65 5.13 -13.80
C PRO A 162 8.55 3.90 -13.99
N GLU A 163 9.81 4.10 -14.43
CA GLU A 163 10.77 3.00 -14.58
C GLU A 163 11.24 2.41 -13.25
N HIS A 164 11.15 3.17 -12.18
CA HIS A 164 11.51 2.72 -10.84
C HIS A 164 10.33 2.06 -10.14
N ALA A 165 10.62 1.02 -9.38
CA ALA A 165 9.65 0.38 -8.53
C ALA A 165 9.42 1.17 -7.24
N THR A 166 8.20 1.10 -6.70
CA THR A 166 7.81 1.83 -5.48
C THR A 166 7.27 0.89 -4.41
N TRP A 167 7.83 1.01 -3.21
CA TRP A 167 7.23 0.45 -2.00
C TRP A 167 6.52 1.56 -1.22
N MET A 168 5.19 1.51 -1.13
CA MET A 168 4.39 2.48 -0.40
C MET A 168 3.86 1.88 0.90
N PHE A 169 4.08 2.60 2.00
CA PHE A 169 3.49 2.30 3.30
C PHE A 169 2.36 3.28 3.61
N MET A 170 1.23 2.79 4.13
CA MET A 170 0.14 3.65 4.57
C MET A 170 0.47 4.31 5.91
N SER A 171 0.80 5.59 5.86
CA SER A 171 0.99 6.44 7.02
C SER A 171 -0.22 7.36 7.25
N ALA A 172 -0.03 8.39 8.02
CA ALA A 172 -0.98 9.47 8.23
C ALA A 172 -0.20 10.74 8.64
N ARG A 173 -0.72 11.91 8.28
CA ARG A 173 -0.14 13.23 8.66
C ARG A 173 0.07 13.36 10.18
N VAL A 174 -0.81 12.75 10.97
CA VAL A 174 -0.70 12.73 12.43
C VAL A 174 0.53 11.97 12.97
N GLY A 175 1.24 11.20 12.12
CA GLY A 175 2.54 10.61 12.43
C GLY A 175 3.69 11.60 12.40
N SER A 176 3.48 12.82 11.88
CA SER A 176 4.47 13.90 11.98
C SER A 176 4.59 14.40 13.41
N VAL A 177 5.81 14.37 13.97
CA VAL A 177 6.13 14.95 15.27
C VAL A 177 6.16 16.48 15.16
N THR A 178 6.70 16.99 14.06
CA THR A 178 6.81 18.43 13.77
C THR A 178 5.44 19.12 13.67
N GLU A 179 4.47 18.49 13.01
CA GLU A 179 3.12 19.06 12.84
C GLU A 179 2.18 18.80 14.03
N ASN A 180 2.60 18.03 15.04
CA ASN A 180 1.76 17.69 16.18
C ASN A 180 1.60 18.87 17.13
N LYS A 181 0.54 19.66 16.92
CA LYS A 181 0.17 20.81 17.79
C LYS A 181 -1.09 20.55 18.62
N LEU A 182 -1.77 19.44 18.40
CA LEU A 182 -3.07 19.15 19.01
C LEU A 182 -2.99 18.07 20.11
N GLY A 183 -1.96 17.23 20.11
CA GLY A 183 -1.89 16.06 21.00
C GLY A 183 -3.00 15.04 20.69
N GLY A 184 -3.34 14.21 21.68
CA GLY A 184 -4.27 13.11 21.53
C GLY A 184 -3.78 12.01 20.59
N TRP A 185 -4.57 10.93 20.45
CA TRP A 185 -4.29 9.79 19.56
C TRP A 185 -2.88 9.22 19.78
N TYR A 186 -2.47 9.10 21.03
CA TYR A 186 -1.10 8.81 21.44
C TYR A 186 -0.51 7.60 20.75
N SER A 187 -1.20 6.46 20.85
CA SER A 187 -0.75 5.20 20.25
C SER A 187 -0.80 5.25 18.73
N TYR A 188 -1.85 5.87 18.15
CA TYR A 188 -1.97 5.97 16.70
C TYR A 188 -0.89 6.87 16.09
N ARG A 189 -0.65 8.07 16.66
CA ARG A 189 0.44 8.97 16.23
C ARG A 189 1.78 8.26 16.29
N ALA A 190 2.09 7.65 17.43
CA ALA A 190 3.34 6.91 17.62
C ALA A 190 3.48 5.77 16.60
N SER A 191 2.40 5.02 16.33
CA SER A 191 2.44 3.97 15.32
C SER A 191 2.71 4.52 13.90
N LYS A 192 2.12 5.67 13.53
CA LYS A 192 2.33 6.27 12.20
C LYS A 192 3.68 6.97 12.06
N ALA A 193 4.24 7.52 13.14
CA ALA A 193 5.65 7.93 13.20
C ALA A 193 6.58 6.73 12.98
N GLY A 194 6.27 5.59 13.60
CA GLY A 194 6.95 4.31 13.36
C GLY A 194 6.91 3.88 11.89
N VAL A 195 5.78 4.02 11.22
CA VAL A 195 5.67 3.73 9.77
C VAL A 195 6.59 4.64 8.95
N ASN A 196 6.67 5.94 9.28
CA ASN A 196 7.55 6.88 8.58
C ASN A 196 9.03 6.46 8.74
N SER A 197 9.43 6.02 9.94
CA SER A 197 10.77 5.49 10.21
C SER A 197 11.06 4.20 9.43
N VAL A 198 10.08 3.28 9.36
CA VAL A 198 10.18 2.05 8.57
C VAL A 198 10.36 2.35 7.09
N ALA A 199 9.57 3.27 6.53
CA ALA A 199 9.68 3.69 5.13
C ALA A 199 11.07 4.26 4.83
N LYS A 200 11.59 5.13 5.70
CA LYS A 200 12.93 5.70 5.57
C LYS A 200 14.01 4.64 5.62
N SER A 201 13.94 3.71 6.56
CA SER A 201 14.92 2.63 6.73
C SER A 201 14.93 1.68 5.53
N LEU A 202 13.73 1.32 5.03
CA LEU A 202 13.61 0.49 3.82
C LEU A 202 14.18 1.21 2.60
N ASP A 203 13.90 2.51 2.45
CA ASP A 203 14.41 3.29 1.33
C ASP A 203 15.94 3.36 1.31
N LEU A 204 16.58 3.58 2.45
CA LEU A 204 18.04 3.58 2.55
C LEU A 204 18.62 2.22 2.11
N MET A 205 18.04 1.12 2.55
CA MET A 205 18.43 -0.22 2.11
C MET A 205 18.21 -0.42 0.60
N LEU A 206 17.07 0.03 0.04
CA LEU A 206 16.80 -0.02 -1.40
C LEU A 206 17.77 0.87 -2.17
N GLY A 207 18.20 2.00 -1.64
CA GLY A 207 19.24 2.86 -2.22
C GLY A 207 20.55 2.09 -2.45
N VAL A 208 20.98 1.30 -1.47
CA VAL A 208 22.18 0.45 -1.56
C VAL A 208 21.96 -0.73 -2.52
N ARG A 209 20.82 -1.42 -2.41
CA ARG A 209 20.55 -2.68 -3.14
C ARG A 209 20.09 -2.45 -4.58
N SER A 210 19.20 -1.49 -4.77
CA SER A 210 18.48 -1.25 -6.03
C SER A 210 18.94 0.01 -6.76
N GLY A 211 19.62 0.93 -6.07
CA GLY A 211 20.05 2.20 -6.63
C GLY A 211 18.82 3.02 -7.09
N ARG A 212 18.82 3.42 -8.36
CA ARG A 212 17.72 4.16 -8.98
C ARG A 212 16.56 3.27 -9.47
N ARG A 213 16.61 1.95 -9.23
CA ARG A 213 15.58 1.01 -9.68
C ARG A 213 14.42 0.87 -8.71
N ALA A 214 14.58 1.31 -7.45
CA ALA A 214 13.52 1.25 -6.45
C ALA A 214 13.66 2.32 -5.38
N LEU A 215 12.52 2.72 -4.80
CA LEU A 215 12.43 3.58 -3.63
C LEU A 215 11.31 3.09 -2.67
N ALA A 216 11.34 3.59 -1.45
CA ALA A 216 10.22 3.44 -0.52
C ALA A 216 9.74 4.81 -0.03
N VAL A 217 8.41 4.92 0.18
CA VAL A 217 7.76 6.12 0.72
C VAL A 217 6.70 5.75 1.74
N ALA A 218 6.42 6.66 2.66
CA ALA A 218 5.20 6.66 3.44
C ALA A 218 4.16 7.55 2.74
N TYR A 219 2.86 7.28 2.95
CA TYR A 219 1.80 8.02 2.27
C TYR A 219 0.63 8.31 3.20
N HIS A 220 0.19 9.56 3.22
CA HIS A 220 -1.01 10.01 3.91
C HIS A 220 -2.15 10.23 2.89
N PRO A 221 -3.23 9.44 2.94
CA PRO A 221 -4.31 9.50 1.94
C PRO A 221 -5.30 10.66 2.12
N GLY A 222 -5.13 11.52 3.14
CA GLY A 222 -6.18 12.41 3.61
C GLY A 222 -7.20 11.68 4.48
N THR A 223 -8.32 12.33 4.78
CA THR A 223 -9.46 11.68 5.41
C THR A 223 -10.35 11.13 4.31
N VAL A 224 -10.38 9.81 4.15
CA VAL A 224 -11.08 9.11 3.08
C VAL A 224 -12.37 8.50 3.62
N LYS A 225 -13.49 8.67 2.95
CA LYS A 225 -14.80 8.09 3.31
C LYS A 225 -14.76 6.56 3.25
N THR A 226 -14.43 5.95 4.37
CA THR A 226 -14.42 4.50 4.60
C THR A 226 -14.90 4.22 6.01
N ASP A 227 -15.26 2.99 6.34
CA ASP A 227 -15.63 2.60 7.71
C ASP A 227 -14.55 2.94 8.73
N PHE A 228 -13.28 2.93 8.31
CA PHE A 228 -12.13 3.29 9.15
C PHE A 228 -12.20 4.73 9.68
N SER A 229 -12.71 5.66 8.90
CA SER A 229 -12.71 7.11 9.22
C SER A 229 -14.09 7.66 9.58
N LYS A 230 -15.12 6.81 9.62
CA LYS A 230 -16.53 7.23 9.74
C LYS A 230 -16.79 8.18 10.91
N GLU A 231 -16.15 7.93 12.04
CA GLU A 231 -16.30 8.79 13.25
C GLU A 231 -15.74 10.21 13.06
N PHE A 232 -14.89 10.43 12.06
CA PHE A 232 -14.18 11.70 11.84
C PHE A 232 -14.75 12.51 10.66
N TRP A 233 -15.77 12.02 9.96
CA TRP A 233 -16.30 12.69 8.76
C TRP A 233 -16.82 14.10 9.07
N GLY A 234 -17.53 14.30 10.19
CA GLY A 234 -18.06 15.62 10.57
C GLY A 234 -16.98 16.68 10.71
N SER A 235 -15.87 16.35 11.38
CA SER A 235 -14.74 17.27 11.56
C SER A 235 -13.95 17.49 10.26
N ALA A 236 -13.77 16.45 9.47
CA ALA A 236 -13.08 16.54 8.18
C ALA A 236 -13.88 17.34 7.14
N GLN A 237 -15.21 17.22 7.14
CA GLN A 237 -16.08 17.97 6.23
C GLN A 237 -16.03 19.48 6.50
N ALA A 238 -15.99 19.87 7.78
CA ALA A 238 -15.79 21.27 8.18
C ALA A 238 -14.44 21.84 7.72
N GLY A 239 -13.40 20.99 7.69
CA GLY A 239 -12.04 21.33 7.27
C GLY A 239 -11.71 21.14 5.77
N ARG A 240 -12.69 20.82 4.92
CA ARG A 240 -12.53 20.55 3.46
C ARG A 240 -11.53 19.44 3.11
N GLY A 241 -11.31 18.46 4.00
CA GLY A 241 -10.33 17.39 3.84
C GLY A 241 -10.92 15.99 3.60
N LEU A 242 -12.25 15.87 3.40
CA LEU A 242 -12.92 14.58 3.21
C LEU A 242 -12.94 14.20 1.72
N LEU A 243 -12.35 13.07 1.39
CA LEU A 243 -12.25 12.55 0.02
C LEU A 243 -13.17 11.33 -0.16
N GLU A 244 -13.81 11.23 -1.33
CA GLU A 244 -14.40 9.96 -1.76
C GLU A 244 -13.28 8.94 -1.98
N VAL A 245 -13.59 7.66 -1.80
CA VAL A 245 -12.54 6.62 -1.83
C VAL A 245 -11.92 6.46 -3.22
N GLU A 246 -12.70 6.62 -4.26
CA GLU A 246 -12.25 6.58 -5.66
C GLU A 246 -11.29 7.74 -5.97
N ASP A 247 -11.60 8.95 -5.52
CA ASP A 247 -10.74 10.12 -5.68
C ASP A 247 -9.42 9.95 -4.93
N ALA A 248 -9.48 9.45 -3.69
CA ALA A 248 -8.30 9.19 -2.87
C ALA A 248 -7.37 8.14 -3.52
N VAL A 249 -7.95 7.11 -4.12
CA VAL A 249 -7.21 6.07 -4.86
C VAL A 249 -6.60 6.63 -6.14
N GLY A 250 -7.36 7.42 -6.91
CA GLY A 250 -6.84 8.10 -8.10
C GLY A 250 -5.62 8.95 -7.77
N LYS A 251 -5.73 9.80 -6.73
CA LYS A 251 -4.62 10.63 -6.24
C LYS A 251 -3.42 9.83 -5.76
N MET A 252 -3.65 8.70 -5.07
CA MET A 252 -2.56 7.81 -4.64
C MET A 252 -1.76 7.28 -5.84
N VAL A 253 -2.45 6.84 -6.89
CA VAL A 253 -1.80 6.32 -8.10
C VAL A 253 -1.11 7.45 -8.88
N GLU A 254 -1.68 8.66 -8.92
CA GLU A 254 -1.03 9.83 -9.51
C GLU A 254 0.25 10.22 -8.77
N VAL A 255 0.25 10.21 -7.43
CA VAL A 255 1.45 10.44 -6.63
C VAL A 255 2.52 9.41 -6.97
N VAL A 256 2.16 8.11 -7.02
CA VAL A 256 3.11 7.05 -7.41
C VAL A 256 3.69 7.28 -8.81
N ARG A 257 2.86 7.71 -9.76
CA ARG A 257 3.30 7.99 -11.14
C ARG A 257 4.24 9.18 -11.24
N GLY A 258 4.06 10.17 -10.37
CA GLY A 258 4.84 11.40 -10.35
C GLY A 258 6.06 11.40 -9.44
N LEU A 259 6.36 10.29 -8.74
CA LEU A 259 7.46 10.23 -7.77
C LEU A 259 8.81 10.56 -8.38
N ASP A 260 9.49 11.54 -7.80
CA ASP A 260 10.86 11.92 -8.14
C ASP A 260 11.86 11.19 -7.22
N MET A 261 12.70 10.36 -7.83
CA MET A 261 13.71 9.56 -7.14
C MET A 261 14.72 10.39 -6.31
N GLU A 262 14.95 11.65 -6.65
CA GLU A 262 15.92 12.50 -5.94
C GLU A 262 15.25 13.25 -4.78
N LYS A 263 13.97 13.59 -4.92
CA LYS A 263 13.29 14.48 -3.97
C LYS A 263 12.50 13.76 -2.90
N GLU A 264 11.91 12.58 -3.22
CA GLU A 264 10.84 12.02 -2.39
C GLU A 264 11.20 10.70 -1.70
N ARG A 265 12.38 10.14 -2.00
CA ARG A 265 12.87 8.91 -1.38
C ARG A 265 12.82 8.96 0.14
N GLY A 266 12.20 7.94 0.73
CA GLY A 266 12.16 7.75 2.17
C GLY A 266 11.36 8.83 2.92
N LYS A 267 10.53 9.61 2.22
CA LYS A 267 9.69 10.65 2.80
C LYS A 267 8.26 10.18 2.99
N CYS A 268 7.51 10.92 3.83
CA CYS A 268 6.07 10.81 3.90
C CYS A 268 5.46 11.85 2.95
N LEU A 269 4.59 11.42 2.05
CA LEU A 269 3.89 12.28 1.11
C LEU A 269 2.39 12.28 1.43
N ASP A 270 1.73 13.40 1.22
CA ASP A 270 0.28 13.44 1.29
C ASP A 270 -0.38 13.17 -0.06
N TRP A 271 -1.70 13.17 -0.08
CA TRP A 271 -2.52 12.93 -1.27
C TRP A 271 -2.40 13.98 -2.39
N ARG A 272 -1.67 15.09 -2.15
CA ARG A 272 -1.28 16.09 -3.14
C ARG A 272 0.12 15.87 -3.69
N GLY A 273 0.86 14.90 -3.13
CA GLY A 273 2.28 14.71 -3.41
C GLY A 273 3.19 15.64 -2.60
N GLU A 274 2.64 16.39 -1.63
CA GLU A 274 3.41 17.28 -0.78
C GLU A 274 4.11 16.50 0.34
N VAL A 275 5.34 16.88 0.66
CA VAL A 275 6.09 16.24 1.76
C VAL A 275 5.47 16.63 3.10
N VAL A 276 5.07 15.63 3.86
CA VAL A 276 4.70 15.77 5.28
C VAL A 276 6.01 15.77 6.09
N PRO A 277 6.31 16.83 6.86
CA PRO A 277 7.51 16.88 7.67
C PRO A 277 7.51 15.78 8.74
N PRO A 278 8.69 15.32 9.19
CA PRO A 278 8.82 14.23 10.17
C PRO A 278 8.32 14.57 11.57
#